data_1231d2cba19ee86dcac74d4e439df5c7
#
_entry.id   1231d2cba19ee86dcac74d4e439df5c7
#
_cell.length_a   1.000
_cell.length_b   1.000
_cell.length_c   1.000
_cell.angle_alpha   90.00
_cell.angle_beta   90.00
_cell.angle_gamma   90.00
#
_symmetry.space_group_name_H-M   'P 1'
#
loop_
_entity.id
_entity.type
_entity.pdbx_description
1 polymer ?
#
loop_
_entity_poly.entity_id
_entity_poly.type
_entity_poly.pdbx_seq_one_letter_code
_entity_poly.pdbx_strand_id
1 'polypeptide(L)'
;EIPLRLVGSEMCIRDRVYTQLFNLLCDKADDVYGGKLPIHVRCLIDECANIGQIPNLEKLVATIRSREISACLVLQARSQLKAIYKDNADTIVGNMDSQIFLGGSEPTTLKDLSEMLGKETIDAFNTSDTRGNSPSYGTTFQKMGHELLSRDELAVLDGGKCILQLRGVRPFLSDKYDLTQHPNYKLTSDYD
;
A
#
# COMPACT_ATOMS: atom_id res chain seq x y z
N GLU A 1 -29.35 26.22 -16.59
CA GLU A 1 -28.54 26.46 -15.39
C GLU A 1 -28.76 25.30 -14.43
N ILE A 2 -27.77 24.45 -14.27
CA ILE A 2 -27.79 23.36 -13.27
C ILE A 2 -27.47 24.03 -11.93
N PRO A 3 -28.36 24.00 -10.94
CA PRO A 3 -28.13 24.69 -9.68
C PRO A 3 -26.94 24.11 -8.94
N LEU A 4 -26.05 24.97 -8.46
CA LEU A 4 -24.83 24.65 -7.67
C LEU A 4 -25.08 23.71 -6.47
N ARG A 5 -26.32 23.42 -6.14
CA ARG A 5 -26.76 22.47 -5.08
C ARG A 5 -26.50 21.01 -5.43
N LEU A 6 -26.22 20.67 -6.70
CA LEU A 6 -25.97 19.29 -7.14
C LEU A 6 -24.51 18.84 -6.97
N VAL A 7 -23.55 19.77 -6.90
CA VAL A 7 -22.12 19.43 -6.67
C VAL A 7 -21.90 18.86 -5.27
N GLY A 8 -22.67 19.31 -4.27
CA GLY A 8 -22.66 18.70 -2.93
C GLY A 8 -23.40 17.35 -2.84
N SER A 9 -24.30 17.06 -3.79
CA SER A 9 -25.09 15.83 -3.76
C SER A 9 -24.36 14.62 -4.37
N GLU A 10 -23.48 14.81 -5.34
CA GLU A 10 -22.70 13.71 -5.93
C GLU A 10 -21.71 13.11 -4.92
N MET A 11 -21.05 13.95 -4.13
CA MET A 11 -20.17 13.49 -3.05
C MET A 11 -20.96 12.72 -1.98
N CYS A 12 -22.16 13.19 -1.62
CA CYS A 12 -23.06 12.48 -0.71
C CYS A 12 -23.61 11.15 -1.28
N ILE A 13 -23.76 11.02 -2.60
CA ILE A 13 -24.24 9.78 -3.23
C ILE A 13 -23.14 8.71 -3.16
N ARG A 14 -21.91 9.04 -3.50
CA ARG A 14 -20.76 8.10 -3.43
C ARG A 14 -20.53 7.58 -2.02
N ASP A 15 -20.47 8.49 -1.03
CA ASP A 15 -20.31 8.13 0.38
C ASP A 15 -21.42 7.20 0.86
N ARG A 16 -22.66 7.44 0.43
CA ARG A 16 -23.81 6.59 0.75
C ARG A 16 -23.72 5.22 0.10
N VAL A 17 -23.29 5.13 -1.16
CA VAL A 17 -23.18 3.84 -1.86
C VAL A 17 -22.20 2.92 -1.14
N TYR A 18 -20.98 3.39 -0.82
CA TYR A 18 -20.00 2.57 -0.11
C TYR A 18 -20.46 2.20 1.29
N THR A 19 -21.02 3.15 2.03
CA THR A 19 -21.54 2.88 3.38
C THR A 19 -22.68 1.86 3.33
N GLN A 20 -23.63 2.01 2.40
CA GLN A 20 -24.73 1.07 2.26
C GLN A 20 -24.25 -0.30 1.80
N LEU A 21 -23.30 -0.37 0.87
CA LEU A 21 -22.72 -1.63 0.39
C LEU A 21 -22.08 -2.42 1.55
N PHE A 22 -21.18 -1.77 2.30
CA PHE A 22 -20.51 -2.45 3.42
C PHE A 22 -21.48 -2.84 4.53
N ASN A 23 -22.43 -1.98 4.89
CA ASN A 23 -23.44 -2.30 5.88
C ASN A 23 -24.30 -3.46 5.41
N LEU A 24 -24.80 -3.45 4.17
CA LEU A 24 -25.61 -4.53 3.61
C LEU A 24 -24.87 -5.87 3.60
N LEU A 25 -23.57 -5.87 3.24
CA LEU A 25 -22.76 -7.07 3.25
C LEU A 25 -22.54 -7.59 4.67
N CYS A 26 -22.27 -6.72 5.63
CA CYS A 26 -22.10 -7.08 7.03
C CYS A 26 -23.40 -7.59 7.63
N ASP A 27 -24.52 -6.88 7.44
CA ASP A 27 -25.83 -7.28 7.94
C ASP A 27 -26.25 -8.64 7.35
N LYS A 28 -26.03 -8.85 6.04
CA LYS A 28 -26.31 -10.16 5.43
C LYS A 28 -25.42 -11.26 5.99
N ALA A 29 -24.14 -11.00 6.22
CA ALA A 29 -23.25 -11.97 6.83
C ALA A 29 -23.72 -12.36 8.24
N ASP A 30 -24.08 -11.36 9.05
CA ASP A 30 -24.47 -11.57 10.45
C ASP A 30 -25.88 -12.14 10.59
N ASP A 31 -26.90 -11.54 9.94
CA ASP A 31 -28.30 -11.85 10.15
C ASP A 31 -28.79 -13.06 9.34
N VAL A 32 -28.24 -13.25 8.12
CA VAL A 32 -28.75 -14.30 7.21
C VAL A 32 -27.84 -15.53 7.21
N TYR A 33 -26.53 -15.34 7.30
CA TYR A 33 -25.55 -16.41 7.10
C TYR A 33 -24.77 -16.77 8.37
N GLY A 34 -25.17 -16.27 9.54
CA GLY A 34 -24.58 -16.67 10.82
C GLY A 34 -23.13 -16.21 11.02
N GLY A 35 -22.78 -15.03 10.48
CA GLY A 35 -21.49 -14.36 10.69
C GLY A 35 -20.51 -14.42 9.51
N LYS A 36 -20.83 -15.17 8.44
CA LYS A 36 -19.96 -15.34 7.26
C LYS A 36 -20.76 -15.40 5.97
N LEU A 37 -20.33 -14.68 4.96
CA LEU A 37 -20.89 -14.83 3.62
C LEU A 37 -20.52 -16.20 3.01
N PRO A 38 -21.42 -16.83 2.25
CA PRO A 38 -21.15 -18.12 1.59
C PRO A 38 -20.15 -18.01 0.43
N ILE A 39 -19.99 -16.81 -0.11
CA ILE A 39 -19.06 -16.48 -1.19
C ILE A 39 -18.24 -15.28 -0.76
N HIS A 40 -16.91 -15.36 -0.94
CA HIS A 40 -16.02 -14.25 -0.64
C HIS A 40 -16.30 -13.04 -1.53
N VAL A 41 -16.51 -11.88 -0.92
CA VAL A 41 -16.71 -10.61 -1.63
C VAL A 41 -15.46 -9.75 -1.52
N ARG A 42 -14.84 -9.46 -2.65
CA ARG A 42 -13.70 -8.52 -2.72
C ARG A 42 -14.16 -7.19 -3.29
N CYS A 43 -14.04 -6.14 -2.50
CA CYS A 43 -14.27 -4.76 -2.92
C CYS A 43 -12.96 -4.18 -3.47
N LEU A 44 -12.87 -4.03 -4.79
CA LEU A 44 -11.73 -3.38 -5.44
C LEU A 44 -12.07 -1.88 -5.61
N ILE A 45 -11.34 -1.03 -4.90
CA ILE A 45 -11.56 0.41 -4.86
C ILE A 45 -10.37 1.07 -5.54
N ASP A 46 -10.53 1.31 -6.82
CA ASP A 46 -9.55 2.02 -7.62
C ASP A 46 -9.62 3.52 -7.35
N GLU A 47 -8.47 4.19 -7.38
CA GLU A 47 -8.34 5.62 -7.07
C GLU A 47 -9.06 6.02 -5.77
N CYS A 48 -8.87 5.26 -4.71
CA CYS A 48 -9.58 5.42 -3.43
C CYS A 48 -9.58 6.87 -2.91
N ALA A 49 -8.55 7.65 -3.22
CA ALA A 49 -8.49 9.06 -2.85
C ALA A 49 -9.49 9.95 -3.59
N ASN A 50 -9.90 9.57 -4.79
CA ASN A 50 -10.79 10.40 -5.63
C ASN A 50 -12.28 10.19 -5.33
N ILE A 51 -12.62 9.12 -4.64
CA ILE A 51 -14.03 8.86 -4.24
C ILE A 51 -14.46 9.59 -2.98
N GLY A 52 -13.52 10.23 -2.29
CA GLY A 52 -13.79 10.89 -1.01
C GLY A 52 -13.61 10.00 0.20
N GLN A 53 -14.08 10.46 1.35
CA GLN A 53 -13.96 9.70 2.60
C GLN A 53 -15.09 8.68 2.74
N ILE A 54 -14.75 7.39 2.77
CA ILE A 54 -15.70 6.34 3.17
C ILE A 54 -15.83 6.41 4.69
N PRO A 55 -17.03 6.69 5.23
CA PRO A 55 -17.22 6.80 6.67
C PRO A 55 -16.83 5.54 7.43
N ASN A 56 -16.08 5.70 8.51
CA ASN A 56 -15.61 4.61 9.39
C ASN A 56 -14.82 3.50 8.67
N LEU A 57 -14.14 3.79 7.57
CA LEU A 57 -13.36 2.79 6.83
C LEU A 57 -12.34 2.09 7.73
N GLU A 58 -11.72 2.80 8.68
CA GLU A 58 -10.77 2.25 9.63
C GLU A 58 -11.36 1.14 10.51
N LYS A 59 -12.64 1.25 10.86
CA LYS A 59 -13.37 0.23 11.61
C LYS A 59 -13.82 -0.92 10.71
N LEU A 60 -14.28 -0.58 9.51
CA LEU A 60 -14.72 -1.56 8.52
C LEU A 60 -13.59 -2.53 8.18
N VAL A 61 -12.41 -2.04 7.77
CA VAL A 61 -11.29 -2.92 7.39
C VAL A 61 -10.79 -3.81 8.53
N ALA A 62 -11.03 -3.42 9.78
CA ALA A 62 -10.71 -4.24 10.94
C ALA A 62 -11.69 -5.42 11.14
N THR A 63 -12.93 -5.29 10.68
CA THR A 63 -14.03 -6.21 11.02
C THR A 63 -14.53 -7.07 9.87
N ILE A 64 -14.41 -6.61 8.61
CA ILE A 64 -14.98 -7.29 7.43
C ILE A 64 -14.32 -8.64 7.14
N ARG A 65 -13.07 -8.84 7.55
CA ARG A 65 -12.31 -10.08 7.30
C ARG A 65 -13.02 -11.33 7.83
N SER A 66 -13.58 -11.26 9.04
CA SER A 66 -14.30 -12.40 9.65
C SER A 66 -15.56 -12.79 8.87
N ARG A 67 -16.10 -11.88 8.06
CA ARG A 67 -17.35 -12.03 7.30
C ARG A 67 -17.15 -12.46 5.85
N GLU A 68 -15.94 -12.89 5.46
CA GLU A 68 -15.57 -13.21 4.08
C GLU A 68 -15.69 -12.00 3.14
N ILE A 69 -15.36 -10.81 3.66
CA ILE A 69 -15.30 -9.57 2.88
C ILE A 69 -13.87 -9.04 2.93
N SER A 70 -13.34 -8.63 1.79
CA SER A 70 -12.03 -7.95 1.70
C SER A 70 -12.13 -6.65 0.90
N ALA A 71 -11.28 -5.69 1.26
CA ALA A 71 -11.12 -4.44 0.52
C ALA A 71 -9.70 -4.37 -0.07
N CYS A 72 -9.62 -3.94 -1.32
CA CYS A 72 -8.38 -3.61 -2.00
C CYS A 72 -8.44 -2.12 -2.34
N LEU A 73 -7.56 -1.33 -1.72
CA LEU A 73 -7.49 0.12 -1.93
C LEU A 73 -6.32 0.42 -2.85
N VAL A 74 -6.58 1.02 -3.99
CA VAL A 74 -5.55 1.48 -4.92
C VAL A 74 -5.33 2.97 -4.71
N LEU A 75 -4.08 3.36 -4.52
CA LEU A 75 -3.65 4.72 -4.22
C LEU A 75 -2.45 5.09 -5.09
N GLN A 76 -2.38 6.33 -5.51
CA GLN A 76 -1.20 6.86 -6.18
C GLN A 76 -0.09 7.19 -5.18
N ALA A 77 -0.46 7.59 -3.95
CA ALA A 77 0.47 7.90 -2.88
C ALA A 77 -0.18 7.73 -1.49
N ARG A 78 0.63 7.39 -0.48
CA ARG A 78 0.16 7.31 0.91
C ARG A 78 -0.30 8.65 1.47
N SER A 79 0.32 9.75 1.04
CA SER A 79 -0.08 11.10 1.43
C SER A 79 -1.52 11.43 1.08
N GLN A 80 -2.07 10.86 0.00
CA GLN A 80 -3.48 11.01 -0.36
C GLN A 80 -4.41 10.40 0.72
N LEU A 81 -4.06 9.22 1.23
CA LEU A 81 -4.83 8.59 2.31
C LEU A 81 -4.78 9.43 3.59
N LYS A 82 -3.57 9.95 3.94
CA LYS A 82 -3.38 10.83 5.09
C LYS A 82 -4.15 12.15 4.97
N ALA A 83 -4.25 12.71 3.78
CA ALA A 83 -5.02 13.93 3.54
C ALA A 83 -6.53 13.74 3.83
N ILE A 84 -7.09 12.56 3.50
CA ILE A 84 -8.52 12.26 3.66
C ILE A 84 -8.83 11.75 5.07
N TYR A 85 -8.07 10.77 5.57
CA TYR A 85 -8.37 10.06 6.82
C TYR A 85 -7.57 10.55 8.03
N LYS A 86 -6.61 11.49 7.82
CA LYS A 86 -5.78 12.07 8.87
C LYS A 86 -5.13 10.96 9.72
N ASP A 87 -5.31 11.01 11.04
CA ASP A 87 -4.74 10.04 11.99
C ASP A 87 -5.26 8.59 11.78
N ASN A 88 -6.45 8.45 11.20
CA ASN A 88 -7.01 7.13 10.89
C ASN A 88 -6.34 6.43 9.70
N ALA A 89 -5.57 7.16 8.87
CA ALA A 89 -4.86 6.59 7.73
C ALA A 89 -3.89 5.46 8.13
N ASP A 90 -3.13 5.67 9.21
CA ASP A 90 -2.18 4.67 9.69
C ASP A 90 -2.91 3.44 10.27
N THR A 91 -4.08 3.61 10.86
CA THR A 91 -4.95 2.50 11.29
C THR A 91 -5.46 1.70 10.10
N ILE A 92 -5.88 2.37 9.01
CA ILE A 92 -6.32 1.69 7.78
C ILE A 92 -5.17 0.86 7.21
N VAL A 93 -3.99 1.47 7.01
CA VAL A 93 -2.80 0.78 6.48
C VAL A 93 -2.38 -0.39 7.38
N GLY A 94 -2.41 -0.21 8.71
CA GLY A 94 -2.06 -1.23 9.69
C GLY A 94 -3.00 -2.44 9.69
N ASN A 95 -4.25 -2.28 9.24
CA ASN A 95 -5.21 -3.37 9.09
C ASN A 95 -5.12 -4.09 7.73
N MET A 96 -4.31 -3.59 6.78
CA MET A 96 -4.08 -4.27 5.52
C MET A 96 -3.03 -5.38 5.69
N ASP A 97 -3.42 -6.62 5.40
CA ASP A 97 -2.53 -7.78 5.49
C ASP A 97 -1.53 -7.86 4.33
N SER A 98 -1.86 -7.26 3.20
CA SER A 98 -1.04 -7.25 1.99
C SER A 98 -0.88 -5.83 1.48
N GLN A 99 0.36 -5.45 1.16
CA GLN A 99 0.69 -4.17 0.54
C GLN A 99 1.56 -4.44 -0.68
N ILE A 100 1.23 -3.82 -1.81
CA ILE A 100 1.98 -3.94 -3.05
C ILE A 100 2.41 -2.56 -3.47
N PHE A 101 3.72 -2.37 -3.65
CA PHE A 101 4.30 -1.17 -4.23
C PHE A 101 4.66 -1.44 -5.70
N LEU A 102 4.04 -0.70 -6.59
CA LEU A 102 4.20 -0.86 -8.04
C LEU A 102 5.15 0.18 -8.66
N GLY A 103 5.84 0.94 -7.83
CA GLY A 103 6.67 2.06 -8.26
C GLY A 103 6.00 3.39 -7.93
N GLY A 104 6.80 4.45 -7.97
CA GLY A 104 6.36 5.81 -7.69
C GLY A 104 7.51 6.64 -7.12
N SER A 105 7.35 7.96 -7.12
CA SER A 105 8.37 8.92 -6.67
C SER A 105 7.92 9.81 -5.52
N GLU A 106 6.77 9.52 -4.89
CA GLU A 106 6.25 10.35 -3.80
C GLU A 106 7.07 10.13 -2.52
N PRO A 107 7.71 11.20 -1.97
CA PRO A 107 8.73 11.07 -0.92
C PRO A 107 8.24 10.41 0.37
N THR A 108 6.98 10.67 0.77
CA THR A 108 6.42 10.08 1.99
C THR A 108 6.22 8.58 1.83
N THR A 109 5.70 8.14 0.69
CA THR A 109 5.52 6.71 0.37
C THR A 109 6.87 5.99 0.33
N LEU A 110 7.89 6.59 -0.33
CA LEU A 110 9.23 6.01 -0.40
C LEU A 110 9.88 5.90 0.97
N LYS A 111 9.73 6.93 1.81
CA LYS A 111 10.23 6.93 3.18
C LYS A 111 9.59 5.82 4.01
N ASP A 112 8.26 5.78 4.04
CA ASP A 112 7.50 4.80 4.82
C ASP A 112 7.85 3.37 4.36
N LEU A 113 8.04 3.16 3.05
CA LEU A 113 8.40 1.87 2.49
C LEU A 113 9.84 1.46 2.86
N SER A 114 10.83 2.37 2.73
CA SER A 114 12.22 2.10 3.11
C SER A 114 12.34 1.73 4.59
N GLU A 115 11.66 2.49 5.47
CA GLU A 115 11.62 2.19 6.92
C GLU A 115 10.97 0.83 7.21
N MET A 116 9.95 0.46 6.47
CA MET A 116 9.21 -0.78 6.64
C MET A 116 9.98 -2.01 6.12
N LEU A 117 10.79 -1.85 5.08
CA LEU A 117 11.70 -2.89 4.58
C LEU A 117 12.81 -3.21 5.59
N GLY A 118 13.17 -2.23 6.43
CA GLY A 118 14.16 -2.39 7.49
C GLY A 118 15.60 -2.22 7.01
N LYS A 119 16.53 -2.67 7.83
CA LYS A 119 17.97 -2.52 7.62
C LYS A 119 18.67 -3.87 7.66
N GLU A 120 19.71 -4.01 6.85
CA GLU A 120 20.68 -5.07 6.94
C GLU A 120 21.95 -4.59 7.62
N THR A 121 22.71 -5.51 8.18
CA THR A 121 24.02 -5.20 8.76
C THR A 121 25.10 -5.43 7.72
N ILE A 122 25.81 -4.38 7.35
CA ILE A 122 26.96 -4.45 6.46
C ILE A 122 28.25 -4.26 7.27
N ASP A 123 29.32 -4.93 6.85
CA ASP A 123 30.66 -4.73 7.39
C ASP A 123 31.34 -3.60 6.61
N ALA A 124 31.54 -2.46 7.26
CA ALA A 124 32.27 -1.32 6.70
C ALA A 124 33.74 -1.37 7.12
N PHE A 125 34.63 -1.18 6.16
CA PHE A 125 36.07 -1.12 6.38
C PHE A 125 36.53 0.34 6.26
N ASN A 126 37.01 0.90 7.35
CA ASN A 126 37.69 2.18 7.33
C ASN A 126 39.21 1.97 7.38
N THR A 127 39.88 2.36 6.33
CA THR A 127 41.35 2.41 6.30
C THR A 127 41.83 3.81 6.60
N SER A 128 42.60 3.98 7.65
CA SER A 128 43.31 5.25 7.94
C SER A 128 44.76 5.09 7.55
N ASP A 129 45.21 5.96 6.63
CA ASP A 129 46.60 6.09 6.23
C ASP A 129 47.16 7.42 6.79
N THR A 130 48.02 7.32 7.81
CA THR A 130 48.68 8.50 8.39
C THR A 130 50.06 8.65 7.79
N ARG A 131 50.24 9.65 6.93
CA ARG A 131 51.50 10.02 6.32
C ARG A 131 52.23 11.00 7.23
N GLY A 132 53.14 10.50 8.06
CA GLY A 132 54.01 11.26 8.95
C GLY A 132 55.34 10.58 9.15
N ASN A 133 56.20 11.10 10.05
CA ASN A 133 57.53 10.51 10.36
C ASN A 133 57.46 9.08 10.90
N SER A 134 56.29 8.56 11.18
CA SER A 134 56.01 7.16 11.51
C SER A 134 54.72 6.77 10.81
N PRO A 135 54.78 6.16 9.60
CA PRO A 135 53.60 5.73 8.89
C PRO A 135 52.91 4.60 9.65
N SER A 136 51.58 4.75 9.88
CA SER A 136 50.76 3.77 10.55
C SER A 136 49.56 3.48 9.67
N TYR A 137 49.32 2.17 9.41
CA TYR A 137 48.15 1.66 8.73
C TYR A 137 47.21 1.06 9.77
N GLY A 138 46.04 1.62 9.89
CA GLY A 138 44.96 1.05 10.72
C GLY A 138 43.75 0.65 9.87
N THR A 139 43.30 -0.58 10.02
CA THR A 139 42.00 -1.00 9.45
C THR A 139 41.02 -1.19 10.60
N THR A 140 39.97 -0.38 10.60
CA THR A 140 38.89 -0.51 11.60
C THR A 140 37.69 -1.18 10.95
N PHE A 141 37.26 -2.27 11.54
CA PHE A 141 36.01 -2.96 11.16
C PHE A 141 34.84 -2.35 11.94
N GLN A 142 33.85 -1.88 11.23
CA GLN A 142 32.65 -1.35 11.85
C GLN A 142 31.42 -1.97 11.22
N LYS A 143 30.53 -2.50 12.05
CA LYS A 143 29.23 -2.95 11.59
C LYS A 143 28.28 -1.78 11.52
N MET A 144 27.69 -1.54 10.35
CA MET A 144 26.72 -0.47 10.13
C MET A 144 25.40 -1.06 9.66
N GLY A 145 24.30 -0.45 10.13
CA GLY A 145 22.98 -0.76 9.59
C GLY A 145 22.77 0.01 8.28
N HIS A 146 22.58 -0.71 7.18
CA HIS A 146 22.26 -0.14 5.88
C HIS A 146 20.79 -0.42 5.55
N GLU A 147 20.06 0.54 4.97
CA GLU A 147 18.69 0.32 4.52
C GLU A 147 18.68 -0.77 3.46
N LEU A 148 17.76 -1.74 3.57
CA LEU A 148 17.65 -2.84 2.61
C LEU A 148 17.39 -2.33 1.20
N LEU A 149 16.56 -1.30 1.07
CA LEU A 149 16.41 -0.46 -0.11
C LEU A 149 16.24 0.99 0.36
N SER A 150 17.13 1.85 -0.10
CA SER A 150 17.06 3.28 0.17
C SER A 150 15.91 3.93 -0.61
N ARG A 151 15.56 5.15 -0.22
CA ARG A 151 14.53 5.94 -0.94
C ARG A 151 14.89 6.17 -2.40
N ASP A 152 16.18 6.39 -2.67
CA ASP A 152 16.68 6.67 -4.01
C ASP A 152 16.60 5.42 -4.89
N GLU A 153 16.91 4.24 -4.35
CA GLU A 153 16.77 2.96 -5.04
C GLU A 153 15.31 2.62 -5.32
N LEU A 154 14.42 2.89 -4.36
CA LEU A 154 12.98 2.71 -4.53
C LEU A 154 12.40 3.64 -5.60
N ALA A 155 12.92 4.88 -5.70
CA ALA A 155 12.45 5.85 -6.69
C ALA A 155 12.81 5.45 -8.14
N VAL A 156 13.89 4.68 -8.33
CA VAL A 156 14.34 4.18 -9.63
C VAL A 156 14.04 2.70 -9.83
N LEU A 157 13.14 2.13 -9.02
CA LEU A 157 12.73 0.73 -9.16
C LEU A 157 12.28 0.45 -10.59
N ASP A 158 12.81 -0.64 -11.16
CA ASP A 158 12.45 -1.07 -12.51
C ASP A 158 10.93 -1.16 -12.70
N GLY A 159 10.43 -0.62 -13.81
CA GLY A 159 9.01 -0.59 -14.13
C GLY A 159 8.34 -1.97 -14.20
N GLY A 160 9.10 -3.03 -14.48
CA GLY A 160 8.65 -4.43 -14.46
C GLY A 160 8.66 -5.08 -13.08
N LYS A 161 9.17 -4.41 -12.05
CA LYS A 161 9.28 -4.94 -10.68
C LYS A 161 8.23 -4.36 -9.74
N CYS A 162 7.92 -5.12 -8.70
CA CYS A 162 7.09 -4.67 -7.59
C CYS A 162 7.61 -5.21 -6.26
N ILE A 163 7.26 -4.53 -5.18
CA ILE A 163 7.55 -4.99 -3.83
C ILE A 163 6.25 -5.43 -3.19
N LEU A 164 6.19 -6.70 -2.79
CA LEU A 164 5.07 -7.28 -2.09
C LEU A 164 5.43 -7.46 -0.62
N GLN A 165 4.60 -6.93 0.25
CA GLN A 165 4.67 -7.14 1.69
C GLN A 165 3.43 -7.86 2.17
N LEU A 166 3.63 -8.93 2.90
CA LEU A 166 2.58 -9.71 3.55
C LEU A 166 2.82 -9.70 5.06
N ARG A 167 1.75 -9.63 5.83
CA ARG A 167 1.83 -9.70 7.30
C ARG A 167 2.49 -11.00 7.75
N GLY A 168 3.51 -10.90 8.58
CA GLY A 168 4.23 -12.05 9.15
C GLY A 168 5.26 -12.70 8.24
N VAL A 169 5.53 -12.14 7.07
CA VAL A 169 6.52 -12.64 6.11
C VAL A 169 7.48 -11.52 5.72
N ARG A 170 8.71 -11.88 5.36
CA ARG A 170 9.67 -10.90 4.83
C ARG A 170 9.18 -10.35 3.49
N PRO A 171 9.46 -9.07 3.19
CA PRO A 171 9.11 -8.49 1.89
C PRO A 171 9.70 -9.25 0.72
N PHE A 172 9.00 -9.25 -0.41
CA PHE A 172 9.43 -9.88 -1.65
C PHE A 172 9.63 -8.81 -2.72
N LEU A 173 10.76 -8.88 -3.43
CA LEU A 173 10.90 -8.22 -4.73
C LEU A 173 10.45 -9.22 -5.80
N SER A 174 9.47 -8.84 -6.60
CA SER A 174 8.85 -9.72 -7.59
C SER A 174 8.71 -9.00 -8.94
N ASP A 175 8.53 -9.77 -9.98
CA ASP A 175 8.14 -9.26 -11.29
C ASP A 175 6.65 -8.94 -11.30
N LYS A 176 6.27 -7.86 -11.99
CA LYS A 176 4.87 -7.58 -12.29
C LYS A 176 4.35 -8.63 -13.27
N TYR A 177 3.08 -8.97 -13.11
CA TYR A 177 2.42 -9.88 -14.05
C TYR A 177 2.31 -9.22 -15.44
N ASP A 178 2.70 -9.94 -16.45
CA ASP A 178 2.50 -9.52 -17.84
C ASP A 178 1.04 -9.71 -18.25
N LEU A 179 0.31 -8.62 -18.35
CA LEU A 179 -1.12 -8.61 -18.66
C LEU A 179 -1.44 -9.26 -20.00
N THR A 180 -0.49 -9.22 -20.97
CA THR A 180 -0.68 -9.81 -22.30
C THR A 180 -0.85 -11.33 -22.25
N GLN A 181 -0.34 -11.98 -21.19
CA GLN A 181 -0.45 -13.42 -20.96
C GLN A 181 -1.78 -13.82 -20.32
N HIS A 182 -2.60 -12.86 -19.88
CA HIS A 182 -3.88 -13.18 -19.26
C HIS A 182 -4.89 -13.68 -20.29
N PRO A 183 -5.63 -14.79 -20.04
CA PRO A 183 -6.59 -15.36 -21.00
C PRO A 183 -7.63 -14.34 -21.49
N ASN A 184 -8.03 -13.40 -20.63
CA ASN A 184 -9.02 -12.38 -20.94
C ASN A 184 -8.42 -11.07 -21.47
N TYR A 185 -7.11 -11.00 -21.75
CA TYR A 185 -6.48 -9.80 -22.28
C TYR A 185 -7.15 -9.28 -23.56
N LYS A 186 -7.61 -10.22 -24.42
CA LYS A 186 -8.35 -9.92 -25.65
C LYS A 186 -9.69 -9.18 -25.44
N LEU A 187 -10.19 -9.15 -24.19
CA LEU A 187 -11.43 -8.46 -23.83
C LEU A 187 -11.19 -7.07 -23.24
N THR A 188 -9.94 -6.65 -23.13
CA THR A 188 -9.56 -5.32 -22.63
C THR A 188 -9.52 -4.32 -23.75
N SER A 189 -9.68 -3.03 -23.43
CA SER A 189 -9.56 -1.92 -24.40
C SER A 189 -8.14 -1.76 -24.98
N ASP A 190 -7.15 -2.34 -24.32
CA ASP A 190 -5.74 -2.24 -24.71
C ASP A 190 -5.30 -3.34 -25.68
N TYR A 191 -6.24 -4.20 -26.08
CA TYR A 191 -6.01 -5.23 -27.10
C TYR A 191 -6.30 -4.65 -28.47
N ASP A 192 -5.25 -4.41 -29.26
CA ASP A 192 -5.30 -4.04 -30.69
C ASP A 192 -5.17 -5.28 -31.59
#